data_395f63b0f0a88f56226d97e3a539d6fa
#
_entry.id   395f63b0f0a88f56226d97e3a539d6fa
#
_cell.length_a   1.000
_cell.length_b   1.000
_cell.length_c   1.000
_cell.angle_alpha   90.00
_cell.angle_beta   90.00
_cell.angle_gamma   90.00
#
_symmetry.space_group_name_H-M   'P 1'
#
loop_
_entity.id
_entity.type
_entity.pdbx_description
1 polymer ?
#
loop_
_entity_poly.entity_id
_entity_poly.type
_entity_poly.pdbx_seq_one_letter_code
_entity_poly.pdbx_strand_id
1 'polypeptide(L)'
;MTDEEYESYQSGTAPSAERTHKNGMLDVPQGIELNMATPKADCHLTGYFSDYGQGLAGVYGDYETPSKGVREAGGISMLSHVGEYVYPDKDSADHVGQKVDDYYANKFARLFIDNAGSSLGIGINSATDAHTRCDRILYDQILQKTIPNGVVPWGFAFSDSHNVRSLNDAYTMLMMKDFDMNNFRASMENGWSFAVSHYSNGVELNGMEEIPGFDEDKVYDEKLYSQDNTPMVTRIDVDRDNGTIKIEGTNFDRITWVSNGNVIKREENITSGTAMLDLYSDDLLDDPYLYIRFYITGENGICYAQPFVLSVEGEEFTPVDVPETHDVSTFLRGLATVTDWLFFRFNPLIWLFKYVALGYNVFDRFFHPYSN
;
A
#
# COMPACT_ATOMS: atom_id res chain seq x y z
N MET A 1 7.55 18.26 -5.15
CA MET A 1 8.96 18.26 -5.65
C MET A 1 8.93 18.81 -7.06
N THR A 2 9.78 19.77 -7.40
CA THR A 2 9.89 20.26 -8.78
C THR A 2 10.78 19.33 -9.60
N ASP A 3 10.72 19.43 -10.95
CA ASP A 3 11.60 18.64 -11.83
C ASP A 3 13.07 18.92 -11.52
N GLU A 4 13.44 20.17 -11.23
CA GLU A 4 14.81 20.55 -10.86
C GLU A 4 15.28 19.91 -9.56
N GLU A 5 14.38 19.85 -8.55
CA GLU A 5 14.66 19.18 -7.27
C GLU A 5 14.85 17.69 -7.47
N TYR A 6 14.00 17.07 -8.29
CA TYR A 6 14.10 15.64 -8.60
C TYR A 6 15.39 15.30 -9.37
N GLU A 7 15.71 16.06 -10.42
CA GLU A 7 16.96 15.89 -11.16
C GLU A 7 18.19 16.11 -10.29
N SER A 8 18.16 17.12 -9.42
CA SER A 8 19.23 17.37 -8.45
C SER A 8 19.41 16.22 -7.48
N TYR A 9 18.29 15.62 -7.03
CA TYR A 9 18.31 14.45 -6.15
C TYR A 9 18.84 13.21 -6.86
N GLN A 10 18.33 12.89 -8.04
CA GLN A 10 18.79 11.75 -8.85
C GLN A 10 20.27 11.86 -9.24
N SER A 11 20.68 13.04 -9.67
CA SER A 11 22.07 13.28 -10.05
C SER A 11 23.05 13.24 -8.89
N GLY A 12 22.57 13.19 -7.65
CA GLY A 12 23.40 13.21 -6.46
C GLY A 12 24.20 14.50 -6.27
N THR A 13 23.82 15.56 -6.96
CA THR A 13 24.54 16.86 -6.91
C THR A 13 24.29 17.62 -5.61
N ALA A 14 23.16 17.37 -4.96
CA ALA A 14 22.88 17.93 -3.64
C ALA A 14 23.57 17.09 -2.54
N PRO A 15 24.24 17.70 -1.55
CA PRO A 15 24.74 16.99 -0.39
C PRO A 15 23.65 16.25 0.36
N SER A 16 23.94 15.06 0.91
CA SER A 16 22.95 14.18 1.54
C SER A 16 22.11 14.88 2.61
N ALA A 17 22.77 15.62 3.52
CA ALA A 17 22.06 16.36 4.57
C ALA A 17 21.17 17.49 4.01
N GLU A 18 21.60 18.14 2.94
CA GLU A 18 20.80 19.18 2.29
C GLU A 18 19.65 18.60 1.46
N ARG A 19 19.83 17.41 0.87
CA ARG A 19 18.75 16.72 0.15
C ARG A 19 17.57 16.43 1.06
N THR A 20 17.84 15.86 2.24
CA THR A 20 16.79 15.44 3.15
C THR A 20 16.07 16.60 3.82
N HIS A 21 16.77 17.66 4.22
CA HIS A 21 16.18 18.73 5.04
C HIS A 21 15.88 19.99 4.22
N LYS A 22 16.74 20.38 3.31
CA LYS A 22 16.59 21.60 2.53
C LYS A 22 15.51 21.48 1.46
N ASN A 23 15.41 20.31 0.81
CA ASN A 23 14.43 20.04 -0.22
C ASN A 23 13.13 19.42 0.36
N GLY A 24 13.00 19.35 1.69
CA GLY A 24 11.84 18.75 2.32
C GLY A 24 11.74 17.23 2.11
N MET A 25 12.86 16.55 1.85
CA MET A 25 12.90 15.12 1.62
C MET A 25 13.54 14.41 2.80
N LEU A 26 13.02 13.23 3.14
CA LEU A 26 13.59 12.32 4.11
C LEU A 26 14.24 11.16 3.35
N ASP A 27 15.55 11.03 3.47
CA ASP A 27 16.30 9.92 2.88
C ASP A 27 16.10 8.67 3.73
N VAL A 28 15.26 7.75 3.25
CA VAL A 28 14.99 6.48 3.91
C VAL A 28 16.02 5.45 3.42
N PRO A 29 17.04 5.14 4.20
CA PRO A 29 18.05 4.17 3.78
C PRO A 29 17.45 2.77 3.68
N GLN A 30 18.05 1.95 2.83
CA GLN A 30 17.67 0.54 2.68
C GLN A 30 16.19 0.36 2.27
N GLY A 31 15.67 1.27 1.44
CA GLY A 31 14.40 1.09 0.73
C GLY A 31 14.63 0.35 -0.59
N ILE A 32 13.80 -0.62 -0.89
CA ILE A 32 13.88 -1.40 -2.12
C ILE A 32 12.51 -1.96 -2.49
N GLU A 33 12.21 -1.99 -3.77
CA GLU A 33 11.18 -2.85 -4.31
C GLU A 33 11.79 -4.20 -4.69
N LEU A 34 11.34 -5.24 -4.02
CA LEU A 34 11.76 -6.62 -4.26
C LEU A 34 10.88 -7.22 -5.35
N ASN A 35 11.46 -7.39 -6.52
CA ASN A 35 10.81 -8.02 -7.65
C ASN A 35 11.22 -9.48 -7.68
N MET A 36 10.28 -10.35 -7.39
CA MET A 36 10.54 -11.79 -7.36
C MET A 36 9.69 -12.50 -8.38
N ALA A 37 10.34 -13.17 -9.32
CA ALA A 37 9.68 -13.98 -10.31
C ALA A 37 9.65 -15.45 -9.88
N THR A 38 8.49 -16.07 -9.93
CA THR A 38 8.31 -17.51 -9.83
C THR A 38 7.74 -18.05 -11.14
N PRO A 39 7.79 -19.36 -11.39
CA PRO A 39 7.14 -19.91 -12.56
C PRO A 39 5.63 -19.68 -12.65
N LYS A 40 5.00 -19.20 -11.59
CA LYS A 40 3.55 -19.00 -11.52
C LYS A 40 3.12 -17.57 -11.25
N ALA A 41 3.94 -16.77 -10.61
CA ALA A 41 3.59 -15.41 -10.26
C ALA A 41 4.84 -14.56 -10.04
N ASP A 42 4.78 -13.35 -10.49
CA ASP A 42 5.69 -12.31 -10.05
C ASP A 42 5.21 -11.81 -8.68
N CYS A 43 6.08 -11.15 -7.94
CA CYS A 43 5.69 -10.48 -6.71
C CYS A 43 6.49 -9.19 -6.56
N HIS A 44 5.78 -8.10 -6.32
CA HIS A 44 6.39 -6.84 -6.00
C HIS A 44 6.09 -6.48 -4.55
N LEU A 45 7.17 -6.33 -3.78
CA LEU A 45 7.10 -6.03 -2.36
C LEU A 45 8.05 -4.89 -2.06
N THR A 46 7.50 -3.77 -1.58
CA THR A 46 8.32 -2.65 -1.12
C THR A 46 8.78 -2.88 0.31
N GLY A 47 10.09 -2.91 0.53
CA GLY A 47 10.70 -3.08 1.85
C GLY A 47 11.44 -1.83 2.28
N TYR A 48 11.39 -1.51 3.58
CA TYR A 48 12.14 -0.43 4.20
C TYR A 48 12.88 -0.91 5.45
N PHE A 49 13.94 -0.21 5.83
CA PHE A 49 14.76 -0.49 7.02
C PHE A 49 15.40 -1.88 7.01
N SER A 50 15.66 -2.42 5.82
CA SER A 50 16.22 -3.75 5.64
C SER A 50 17.18 -3.74 4.46
N ASP A 51 18.30 -4.43 4.58
CA ASP A 51 19.22 -4.69 3.48
C ASP A 51 18.92 -6.01 2.74
N TYR A 52 17.80 -6.66 3.09
CA TYR A 52 17.38 -7.88 2.42
C TYR A 52 17.16 -7.64 0.93
N GLY A 53 17.75 -8.46 0.10
CA GLY A 53 17.64 -8.37 -1.35
C GLY A 53 18.53 -7.33 -2.05
N GLN A 54 19.18 -6.43 -1.32
CA GLN A 54 20.04 -5.42 -1.91
C GLN A 54 21.30 -6.05 -2.54
N GLY A 55 21.55 -5.69 -3.79
CA GLY A 55 22.74 -6.12 -4.52
C GLY A 55 22.66 -7.52 -5.12
N LEU A 56 21.53 -8.20 -5.02
CA LEU A 56 21.30 -9.50 -5.64
C LEU A 56 19.96 -9.48 -6.38
N ALA A 57 20.02 -9.69 -7.69
CA ALA A 57 18.82 -9.90 -8.49
C ALA A 57 18.28 -11.30 -8.20
N GLY A 58 17.00 -11.37 -7.83
CA GLY A 58 16.23 -12.61 -7.87
C GLY A 58 16.52 -13.59 -6.74
N VAL A 59 15.91 -13.37 -5.58
CA VAL A 59 15.61 -14.47 -4.69
C VAL A 59 14.32 -15.10 -5.21
N TYR A 60 14.37 -16.33 -5.62
CA TYR A 60 13.21 -17.05 -6.14
C TYR A 60 12.28 -17.40 -4.97
N GLY A 61 11.06 -16.95 -5.05
CA GLY A 61 10.03 -17.22 -4.07
C GLY A 61 8.71 -16.55 -4.49
N ASP A 62 7.71 -16.81 -3.70
CA ASP A 62 6.48 -16.01 -3.70
C ASP A 62 6.63 -14.84 -2.69
N TYR A 63 5.51 -14.18 -2.37
CA TYR A 63 5.51 -13.11 -1.36
C TYR A 63 6.01 -13.55 0.03
N GLU A 64 5.93 -14.84 0.37
CA GLU A 64 6.30 -15.33 1.70
C GLU A 64 7.80 -15.19 1.97
N THR A 65 8.65 -15.57 1.01
CA THR A 65 10.11 -15.53 1.16
C THR A 65 10.62 -14.11 1.38
N PRO A 66 10.26 -13.11 0.55
CA PRO A 66 10.69 -11.72 0.75
C PRO A 66 10.10 -11.10 2.03
N SER A 67 8.83 -11.33 2.32
CA SER A 67 8.20 -10.80 3.55
C SER A 67 8.91 -11.31 4.80
N LYS A 68 9.19 -12.60 4.85
CA LYS A 68 9.95 -13.21 5.93
C LYS A 68 11.39 -12.67 6.00
N GLY A 69 12.06 -12.54 4.85
CA GLY A 69 13.42 -12.02 4.77
C GLY A 69 13.53 -10.59 5.29
N VAL A 70 12.63 -9.71 4.88
CA VAL A 70 12.54 -8.33 5.38
C VAL A 70 12.27 -8.31 6.89
N ARG A 71 11.33 -9.11 7.38
CA ARG A 71 11.02 -9.22 8.81
C ARG A 71 12.23 -9.65 9.63
N GLU A 72 12.92 -10.70 9.21
CA GLU A 72 14.07 -11.24 9.93
C GLU A 72 15.29 -10.29 9.89
N ALA A 73 15.35 -9.41 8.91
CA ALA A 73 16.31 -8.32 8.85
C ALA A 73 15.86 -7.06 9.65
N GLY A 74 14.72 -7.12 10.34
CA GLY A 74 14.20 -6.02 11.16
C GLY A 74 13.49 -4.92 10.38
N GLY A 75 13.19 -5.16 9.10
CA GLY A 75 12.50 -4.23 8.22
C GLY A 75 10.98 -4.32 8.28
N ILE A 76 10.35 -3.43 7.54
CA ILE A 76 8.91 -3.41 7.27
C ILE A 76 8.67 -3.53 5.77
N SER A 77 7.53 -4.09 5.40
CA SER A 77 7.19 -4.31 3.99
C SER A 77 5.73 -4.03 3.69
N MET A 78 5.46 -3.76 2.42
CA MET A 78 4.11 -3.58 1.88
C MET A 78 4.03 -4.28 0.53
N LEU A 79 2.86 -4.86 0.23
CA LEU A 79 2.58 -5.48 -1.05
C LEU A 79 2.21 -4.40 -2.06
N SER A 80 2.97 -4.28 -3.14
CA SER A 80 2.72 -3.32 -4.21
C SER A 80 1.75 -3.92 -5.23
N HIS A 81 0.84 -3.13 -5.76
CA HIS A 81 -0.09 -3.38 -6.88
C HIS A 81 -0.43 -4.88 -7.13
N VAL A 82 -0.85 -5.57 -6.08
CA VAL A 82 -1.09 -7.03 -6.11
C VAL A 82 -2.17 -7.48 -7.11
N GLY A 83 -3.05 -6.58 -7.53
CA GLY A 83 -4.06 -6.84 -8.53
C GLY A 83 -3.50 -7.36 -9.85
N GLU A 84 -2.29 -6.95 -10.23
CA GLU A 84 -1.59 -7.46 -11.40
C GLU A 84 -1.34 -8.97 -11.34
N TYR A 85 -1.21 -9.52 -10.14
CA TYR A 85 -0.78 -10.90 -9.92
C TYR A 85 -1.92 -11.81 -9.47
N VAL A 86 -3.10 -11.25 -9.22
CA VAL A 86 -4.27 -12.02 -8.79
C VAL A 86 -4.90 -12.76 -9.96
N TYR A 87 -4.92 -12.14 -11.14
CA TYR A 87 -5.47 -12.75 -12.36
C TYR A 87 -4.48 -12.63 -13.51
N PRO A 88 -3.35 -13.36 -13.48
CA PRO A 88 -2.26 -13.17 -14.45
C PRO A 88 -2.63 -13.49 -15.90
N ASP A 89 -3.67 -14.31 -16.09
CA ASP A 89 -4.17 -14.70 -17.43
C ASP A 89 -5.38 -13.87 -17.89
N LYS A 90 -5.84 -12.93 -17.06
CA LYS A 90 -7.02 -12.12 -17.33
C LYS A 90 -6.81 -10.70 -16.84
N ASP A 91 -7.24 -9.75 -17.63
CA ASP A 91 -7.35 -8.37 -17.19
C ASP A 91 -8.25 -8.28 -15.95
N SER A 92 -7.76 -7.66 -14.87
CA SER A 92 -8.57 -7.44 -13.66
C SER A 92 -9.80 -6.57 -13.94
N ALA A 93 -9.82 -5.87 -15.06
CA ALA A 93 -11.01 -5.18 -15.56
C ALA A 93 -12.21 -6.12 -15.78
N ASP A 94 -11.98 -7.38 -16.12
CA ASP A 94 -13.04 -8.40 -16.25
C ASP A 94 -13.67 -8.78 -14.91
N HIS A 95 -13.02 -8.43 -13.80
CA HIS A 95 -13.40 -8.79 -12.43
C HIS A 95 -13.86 -7.59 -11.59
N VAL A 96 -14.07 -6.45 -12.21
CA VAL A 96 -14.53 -5.23 -11.52
C VAL A 96 -15.84 -5.50 -10.77
N GLY A 97 -15.88 -5.13 -9.49
CA GLY A 97 -17.07 -5.32 -8.65
C GLY A 97 -17.33 -6.78 -8.22
N GLN A 98 -16.42 -7.69 -8.46
CA GLN A 98 -16.56 -9.09 -8.07
C GLN A 98 -15.60 -9.42 -6.91
N LYS A 99 -16.00 -10.38 -6.08
CA LYS A 99 -15.10 -10.96 -5.09
C LYS A 99 -13.91 -11.62 -5.78
N VAL A 100 -12.73 -11.38 -5.24
CA VAL A 100 -11.52 -12.09 -5.61
C VAL A 100 -11.62 -13.53 -5.10
N ASP A 101 -11.04 -14.49 -5.84
CA ASP A 101 -10.99 -15.89 -5.42
C ASP A 101 -10.40 -16.02 -4.01
N ASP A 102 -11.04 -16.83 -3.18
CA ASP A 102 -10.64 -17.07 -1.79
C ASP A 102 -9.20 -17.58 -1.65
N TYR A 103 -8.65 -18.20 -2.68
CA TYR A 103 -7.24 -18.58 -2.72
C TYR A 103 -6.33 -17.37 -2.47
N TYR A 104 -6.51 -16.27 -3.20
CA TYR A 104 -5.70 -15.07 -3.06
C TYR A 104 -5.98 -14.34 -1.74
N ALA A 105 -7.24 -14.24 -1.35
CA ALA A 105 -7.61 -13.63 -0.08
C ALA A 105 -6.98 -14.38 1.11
N ASN A 106 -6.99 -15.71 1.09
CA ASN A 106 -6.34 -16.54 2.10
C ASN A 106 -4.81 -16.40 2.06
N LYS A 107 -4.21 -16.41 0.86
CA LYS A 107 -2.78 -16.25 0.66
C LYS A 107 -2.25 -14.98 1.33
N PHE A 108 -2.85 -13.84 1.01
CA PHE A 108 -2.40 -12.56 1.55
C PHE A 108 -2.77 -12.39 3.03
N ALA A 109 -3.95 -12.83 3.45
CA ALA A 109 -4.32 -12.81 4.87
C ALA A 109 -3.33 -13.62 5.71
N ARG A 110 -2.98 -14.83 5.27
CA ARG A 110 -2.00 -15.67 5.95
C ARG A 110 -0.62 -15.00 6.03
N LEU A 111 -0.19 -14.36 4.94
CA LEU A 111 1.07 -13.64 4.89
C LEU A 111 1.13 -12.53 5.95
N PHE A 112 0.06 -11.75 6.10
CA PHE A 112 -0.02 -10.68 7.12
C PHE A 112 -0.05 -11.24 8.53
N ILE A 113 -0.78 -12.34 8.78
CA ILE A 113 -0.81 -13.01 10.09
C ILE A 113 0.58 -13.53 10.47
N ASP A 114 1.26 -14.22 9.54
CA ASP A 114 2.56 -14.83 9.81
C ASP A 114 3.70 -13.80 9.94
N ASN A 115 3.54 -12.61 9.35
CA ASN A 115 4.51 -11.54 9.38
C ASN A 115 3.98 -10.28 10.09
N ALA A 116 3.07 -10.45 11.05
CA ALA A 116 2.49 -9.34 11.80
C ALA A 116 3.57 -8.41 12.38
N GLY A 117 3.33 -7.10 12.26
CA GLY A 117 4.26 -6.05 12.69
C GLY A 117 5.43 -5.78 11.73
N SER A 118 5.57 -6.56 10.65
CA SER A 118 6.56 -6.32 9.60
C SER A 118 5.91 -6.16 8.23
N SER A 119 5.07 -7.10 7.81
CA SER A 119 4.24 -6.89 6.62
C SER A 119 3.06 -6.02 7.00
N LEU A 120 3.12 -4.73 6.63
CA LEU A 120 2.22 -3.71 7.15
C LEU A 120 0.91 -3.59 6.39
N GLY A 121 0.88 -3.90 5.11
CA GLY A 121 -0.32 -3.74 4.32
C GLY A 121 -0.13 -3.89 2.82
N ILE A 122 -1.10 -3.40 2.08
CA ILE A 122 -1.27 -3.62 0.64
C ILE A 122 -1.59 -2.31 -0.07
N GLY A 123 -1.12 -2.18 -1.31
CA GLY A 123 -1.59 -1.13 -2.22
C GLY A 123 -3.06 -1.33 -2.54
N ILE A 124 -3.89 -0.35 -2.19
CA ILE A 124 -5.33 -0.36 -2.46
C ILE A 124 -5.71 0.47 -3.69
N ASN A 125 -4.77 1.23 -4.20
CA ASN A 125 -4.89 1.99 -5.43
C ASN A 125 -3.52 2.33 -6.00
N SER A 126 -3.26 1.91 -7.24
CA SER A 126 -2.11 2.35 -8.03
C SER A 126 -2.57 3.29 -9.13
N ALA A 127 -1.77 4.31 -9.42
CA ALA A 127 -2.21 5.44 -10.22
C ALA A 127 -2.60 5.11 -11.65
N THR A 128 -1.85 4.24 -12.32
CA THR A 128 -1.98 4.05 -13.77
C THR A 128 -2.36 2.64 -14.17
N ASP A 129 -2.57 1.76 -13.21
CA ASP A 129 -2.73 0.35 -13.49
C ASP A 129 -4.20 -0.08 -13.50
N ALA A 130 -4.72 -0.35 -14.68
CA ALA A 130 -6.05 -0.94 -14.83
C ALA A 130 -6.16 -2.33 -14.21
N HIS A 131 -5.03 -3.02 -14.02
CA HIS A 131 -5.00 -4.35 -13.41
C HIS A 131 -5.25 -4.34 -11.90
N THR A 132 -5.14 -3.18 -11.24
CA THR A 132 -5.37 -3.06 -9.79
C THR A 132 -6.82 -2.80 -9.39
N ARG A 133 -7.75 -2.90 -10.31
CA ARG A 133 -9.18 -2.60 -10.07
C ARG A 133 -9.85 -3.47 -8.99
N CYS A 134 -9.29 -4.65 -8.72
CA CYS A 134 -9.79 -5.54 -7.66
C CYS A 134 -9.15 -5.30 -6.28
N ASP A 135 -8.16 -4.44 -6.16
CA ASP A 135 -7.33 -4.29 -4.94
C ASP A 135 -8.15 -3.93 -3.71
N ARG A 136 -9.15 -3.06 -3.84
CA ARG A 136 -10.00 -2.67 -2.70
C ARG A 136 -10.89 -3.81 -2.23
N ILE A 137 -11.47 -4.58 -3.15
CA ILE A 137 -12.29 -5.74 -2.81
C ILE A 137 -11.41 -6.82 -2.15
N LEU A 138 -10.23 -7.07 -2.72
CA LEU A 138 -9.25 -7.98 -2.14
C LEU A 138 -8.82 -7.52 -0.73
N TYR A 139 -8.58 -6.22 -0.56
CA TYR A 139 -8.24 -5.63 0.73
C TYR A 139 -9.32 -5.89 1.79
N ASP A 140 -10.59 -5.67 1.45
CA ASP A 140 -11.69 -5.96 2.35
C ASP A 140 -11.79 -7.46 2.70
N GLN A 141 -11.58 -8.34 1.72
CA GLN A 141 -11.55 -9.79 1.97
C GLN A 141 -10.36 -10.19 2.89
N ILE A 142 -9.22 -9.51 2.77
CA ILE A 142 -8.08 -9.70 3.68
C ILE A 142 -8.45 -9.22 5.09
N LEU A 143 -9.01 -8.02 5.24
CA LEU A 143 -9.42 -7.47 6.53
C LEU A 143 -10.41 -8.39 7.27
N GLN A 144 -11.37 -8.96 6.56
CA GLN A 144 -12.34 -9.93 7.11
C GLN A 144 -11.68 -11.18 7.70
N LYS A 145 -10.50 -11.53 7.21
CA LYS A 145 -9.75 -12.71 7.67
C LYS A 145 -8.69 -12.36 8.72
N THR A 146 -8.11 -11.18 8.65
CA THR A 146 -6.98 -10.80 9.51
C THR A 146 -7.41 -10.11 10.80
N ILE A 147 -8.44 -9.27 10.78
CA ILE A 147 -8.92 -8.56 11.98
C ILE A 147 -9.37 -9.54 13.07
N PRO A 148 -10.15 -10.59 12.77
CA PRO A 148 -10.51 -11.57 13.80
C PRO A 148 -9.31 -12.33 14.36
N ASN A 149 -8.19 -12.36 13.64
CA ASN A 149 -6.91 -12.93 14.06
C ASN A 149 -5.96 -11.90 14.71
N GLY A 150 -6.46 -10.71 15.05
CA GLY A 150 -5.72 -9.66 15.75
C GLY A 150 -4.73 -8.88 14.89
N VAL A 151 -4.84 -8.94 13.56
CA VAL A 151 -3.95 -8.25 12.62
C VAL A 151 -4.75 -7.31 11.72
N VAL A 152 -4.30 -6.06 11.64
CA VAL A 152 -4.92 -5.03 10.80
C VAL A 152 -3.90 -4.59 9.74
N PRO A 153 -3.94 -5.13 8.54
CA PRO A 153 -3.16 -4.59 7.42
C PRO A 153 -3.66 -3.20 7.03
N TRP A 154 -2.74 -2.30 6.67
CA TRP A 154 -3.07 -0.94 6.26
C TRP A 154 -3.21 -0.83 4.73
N GLY A 155 -4.03 0.10 4.29
CA GLY A 155 -4.15 0.46 2.88
C GLY A 155 -3.14 1.54 2.49
N PHE A 156 -2.39 1.31 1.42
CA PHE A 156 -1.41 2.24 0.86
C PHE A 156 -1.77 2.62 -0.57
N ALA A 157 -1.22 3.72 -1.05
CA ALA A 157 -1.26 4.07 -2.45
C ALA A 157 0.17 4.24 -2.98
N PHE A 158 0.40 3.74 -4.17
CA PHE A 158 1.69 3.75 -4.84
C PHE A 158 1.53 4.35 -6.24
N SER A 159 2.46 5.21 -6.64
CA SER A 159 2.46 5.73 -8.00
C SER A 159 3.02 4.75 -9.02
N ASP A 160 3.85 3.82 -8.58
CA ASP A 160 4.67 2.97 -9.46
C ASP A 160 5.39 3.81 -10.53
N SER A 161 5.97 4.91 -10.08
CA SER A 161 6.47 5.96 -10.96
C SER A 161 7.76 5.57 -11.65
N HIS A 162 7.72 5.50 -12.98
CA HIS A 162 8.88 5.27 -13.85
C HIS A 162 9.36 6.55 -14.55
N ASN A 163 8.72 7.68 -14.24
CA ASN A 163 9.11 8.99 -14.78
C ASN A 163 8.60 10.12 -13.87
N VAL A 164 9.13 11.33 -14.07
CA VAL A 164 8.80 12.50 -13.23
C VAL A 164 7.31 12.85 -13.26
N ARG A 165 6.63 12.63 -14.36
CA ARG A 165 5.23 13.03 -14.53
C ARG A 165 4.29 12.21 -13.65
N SER A 166 4.61 10.94 -13.38
CA SER A 166 3.79 10.04 -12.60
C SER A 166 4.10 10.04 -11.09
N LEU A 167 5.02 10.87 -10.60
CA LEU A 167 5.41 10.89 -9.19
C LEU A 167 4.25 11.19 -8.23
N ASN A 168 3.31 12.03 -8.64
CA ASN A 168 2.20 12.45 -7.80
C ASN A 168 0.89 11.73 -8.15
N ASP A 169 0.91 10.75 -9.03
CA ASP A 169 -0.31 10.06 -9.45
C ASP A 169 -1.00 9.37 -8.27
N ALA A 170 -0.22 8.72 -7.42
CA ALA A 170 -0.69 8.19 -6.16
C ALA A 170 0.44 8.22 -5.12
N TYR A 171 0.07 8.41 -3.85
CA TYR A 171 1.03 8.48 -2.76
C TYR A 171 0.37 8.16 -1.42
N THR A 172 1.18 7.69 -0.49
CA THR A 172 0.75 7.53 0.89
C THR A 172 1.14 8.75 1.70
N MET A 173 0.16 9.43 2.26
CA MET A 173 0.35 10.58 3.12
C MET A 173 0.49 10.13 4.57
N LEU A 174 1.60 10.42 5.21
CA LEU A 174 1.88 10.03 6.59
C LEU A 174 1.62 11.19 7.56
N MET A 175 0.96 10.88 8.67
CA MET A 175 0.82 11.80 9.79
C MET A 175 1.99 11.63 10.73
N MET A 176 2.92 12.56 10.70
CA MET A 176 4.14 12.54 11.52
C MET A 176 4.17 13.75 12.45
N LYS A 177 4.60 13.52 13.69
CA LYS A 177 4.80 14.62 14.64
C LYS A 177 6.03 15.45 14.26
N ASP A 178 7.11 14.76 13.95
CA ASP A 178 8.37 15.36 13.54
C ASP A 178 8.84 14.69 12.24
N PHE A 179 9.50 15.44 11.36
CA PHE A 179 9.97 14.94 10.08
C PHE A 179 11.31 14.20 10.25
N ASP A 180 11.25 12.97 10.74
CA ASP A 180 12.39 12.10 10.97
C ASP A 180 12.07 10.63 10.71
N MET A 181 13.09 9.80 10.69
CA MET A 181 13.00 8.36 10.41
C MET A 181 12.19 7.55 11.41
N ASN A 182 12.22 7.94 12.70
CA ASN A 182 11.47 7.22 13.72
C ASN A 182 9.99 7.50 13.59
N ASN A 183 9.62 8.76 13.35
CA ASN A 183 8.23 9.15 13.10
C ASN A 183 7.72 8.59 11.78
N PHE A 184 8.56 8.52 10.73
CA PHE A 184 8.22 7.83 9.47
C PHE A 184 7.86 6.36 9.75
N ARG A 185 8.75 5.62 10.40
CA ARG A 185 8.51 4.21 10.72
C ARG A 185 7.27 4.03 11.62
N ALA A 186 7.15 4.83 12.67
CA ALA A 186 6.01 4.77 13.57
C ALA A 186 4.67 5.04 12.85
N SER A 187 4.64 6.01 11.93
CA SER A 187 3.43 6.31 11.16
C SER A 187 3.04 5.16 10.24
N MET A 188 4.02 4.52 9.61
CA MET A 188 3.78 3.33 8.77
C MET A 188 3.26 2.16 9.60
N GLU A 189 3.93 1.83 10.71
CA GLU A 189 3.58 0.69 11.57
C GLU A 189 2.20 0.83 12.23
N ASN A 190 1.79 2.06 12.58
CA ASN A 190 0.53 2.31 13.26
C ASN A 190 -0.62 2.72 12.32
N GLY A 191 -0.40 2.76 10.99
CA GLY A 191 -1.43 3.17 10.05
C GLY A 191 -1.84 4.64 10.21
N TRP A 192 -0.95 5.50 10.70
CA TRP A 192 -1.21 6.95 10.75
C TRP A 192 -0.98 7.55 9.38
N SER A 193 -1.84 7.16 8.45
CA SER A 193 -1.68 7.46 7.04
C SER A 193 -3.01 7.50 6.30
N PHE A 194 -2.97 8.15 5.14
CA PHE A 194 -4.02 8.11 4.14
C PHE A 194 -3.43 7.67 2.81
N ALA A 195 -4.16 6.84 2.08
CA ALA A 195 -3.80 6.49 0.72
C ALA A 195 -4.48 7.48 -0.23
N VAL A 196 -3.70 8.24 -0.99
CA VAL A 196 -4.19 9.31 -1.85
C VAL A 196 -3.86 8.99 -3.30
N SER A 197 -4.80 9.23 -4.20
CA SER A 197 -4.58 9.07 -5.63
C SER A 197 -5.36 10.12 -6.41
N HIS A 198 -4.79 10.60 -7.50
CA HIS A 198 -5.51 11.41 -8.48
C HIS A 198 -6.45 10.57 -9.34
N TYR A 199 -6.31 9.25 -9.29
CA TYR A 199 -7.13 8.30 -10.05
C TYR A 199 -7.75 7.28 -9.13
N SER A 200 -8.81 6.65 -9.62
CA SER A 200 -9.43 5.54 -8.94
C SER A 200 -9.53 4.33 -9.87
N ASN A 201 -8.81 3.29 -9.53
CA ASN A 201 -8.83 2.02 -10.23
C ASN A 201 -9.70 1.03 -9.47
N GLY A 202 -11.00 0.99 -9.75
CA GLY A 202 -11.86 -0.03 -9.17
C GLY A 202 -13.10 0.50 -8.48
N VAL A 203 -13.90 -0.42 -7.99
CA VAL A 203 -15.20 -0.20 -7.37
C VAL A 203 -15.30 -0.98 -6.05
N GLU A 204 -16.27 -0.58 -5.25
CA GLU A 204 -16.63 -1.32 -4.04
C GLU A 204 -17.72 -2.36 -4.33
N LEU A 205 -17.79 -3.42 -3.54
CA LEU A 205 -18.92 -4.34 -3.58
C LEU A 205 -20.22 -3.62 -3.25
N ASN A 206 -21.28 -3.93 -3.96
CA ASN A 206 -22.60 -3.31 -3.81
C ASN A 206 -22.65 -1.78 -3.97
N GLY A 207 -21.56 -1.19 -4.35
CA GLY A 207 -21.47 0.24 -4.64
C GLY A 207 -20.91 0.50 -6.03
N MET A 208 -21.45 -0.19 -7.00
CA MET A 208 -20.97 -0.48 -8.34
C MET A 208 -20.77 0.71 -9.28
N GLU A 209 -20.90 1.92 -8.83
CA GLU A 209 -20.58 3.06 -9.67
C GLU A 209 -19.07 3.25 -9.72
N GLU A 210 -18.55 3.34 -10.94
CA GLU A 210 -17.19 3.84 -11.14
C GLU A 210 -17.02 5.16 -10.39
N ILE A 211 -15.93 5.29 -9.66
CA ILE A 211 -15.67 6.54 -8.97
C ILE A 211 -15.42 7.59 -10.04
N PRO A 212 -16.18 8.70 -10.05
CA PRO A 212 -15.99 9.75 -11.04
C PRO A 212 -14.55 10.26 -11.02
N GLY A 213 -13.92 10.37 -12.17
CA GLY A 213 -12.58 10.92 -12.29
C GLY A 213 -11.54 10.00 -12.93
N PHE A 214 -11.84 8.70 -13.07
CA PHE A 214 -11.01 7.85 -13.90
C PHE A 214 -11.29 8.11 -15.37
N ASP A 215 -10.39 8.82 -15.99
CA ASP A 215 -10.38 9.06 -17.42
C ASP A 215 -8.94 8.81 -17.87
N GLU A 216 -8.73 7.73 -18.60
CA GLU A 216 -7.39 7.35 -19.09
C GLU A 216 -6.76 8.47 -19.92
N ASP A 217 -7.58 9.27 -20.59
CA ASP A 217 -7.12 10.43 -21.37
C ASP A 217 -6.69 11.62 -20.50
N LYS A 218 -7.10 11.65 -19.22
CA LYS A 218 -6.70 12.69 -18.26
C LYS A 218 -5.47 12.36 -17.44
N VAL A 219 -4.98 11.15 -17.52
CA VAL A 219 -3.82 10.62 -16.76
C VAL A 219 -2.58 11.51 -16.88
N TYR A 220 -2.51 12.35 -17.89
CA TYR A 220 -1.37 13.22 -18.17
C TYR A 220 -1.71 14.72 -18.24
N ASP A 221 -2.87 15.13 -17.76
CA ASP A 221 -3.20 16.56 -17.68
C ASP A 221 -2.41 17.19 -16.52
N GLU A 222 -1.51 18.11 -16.81
CA GLU A 222 -0.67 18.82 -15.82
C GLU A 222 -1.47 19.47 -14.69
N LYS A 223 -2.76 19.76 -14.89
CA LYS A 223 -3.65 20.32 -13.86
C LYS A 223 -3.99 19.33 -12.74
N LEU A 224 -3.89 18.04 -12.99
CA LEU A 224 -4.15 17.00 -11.98
C LEU A 224 -3.04 16.91 -10.93
N TYR A 225 -1.88 17.46 -11.19
CA TYR A 225 -0.73 17.43 -10.28
C TYR A 225 -0.70 18.56 -9.25
N SER A 226 -1.71 19.39 -9.21
CA SER A 226 -1.83 20.42 -8.18
C SER A 226 -2.27 19.78 -6.86
N GLN A 227 -1.36 19.69 -5.90
CA GLN A 227 -1.67 19.24 -4.54
C GLN A 227 -2.74 20.11 -3.85
N ASP A 228 -2.91 21.34 -4.30
CA ASP A 228 -3.81 22.31 -3.69
C ASP A 228 -5.29 21.92 -3.77
N ASN A 229 -5.65 21.03 -4.70
CA ASN A 229 -7.02 20.61 -4.95
C ASN A 229 -7.29 19.11 -4.65
N THR A 230 -6.33 18.39 -4.11
CA THR A 230 -6.52 16.98 -3.76
C THR A 230 -7.45 16.87 -2.55
N PRO A 231 -8.39 15.91 -2.54
CA PRO A 231 -9.18 15.62 -1.37
C PRO A 231 -8.32 15.30 -0.15
N MET A 232 -8.56 15.96 0.96
CA MET A 232 -7.75 15.84 2.17
C MET A 232 -8.63 15.74 3.41
N VAL A 233 -8.39 14.75 4.24
CA VAL A 233 -8.95 14.67 5.58
C VAL A 233 -8.09 15.51 6.51
N THR A 234 -8.71 16.45 7.22
CA THR A 234 -8.02 17.34 8.15
C THR A 234 -8.28 16.98 9.60
N ARG A 235 -9.40 16.31 9.88
CA ARG A 235 -9.78 15.90 11.23
C ARG A 235 -10.71 14.71 11.20
N ILE A 236 -10.52 13.82 12.15
CA ILE A 236 -11.42 12.69 12.45
C ILE A 236 -11.76 12.75 13.94
N ASP A 237 -13.05 12.82 14.26
CA ASP A 237 -13.55 12.73 15.62
C ASP A 237 -14.37 11.44 15.75
N VAL A 238 -13.98 10.57 16.68
CA VAL A 238 -14.70 9.34 17.00
C VAL A 238 -15.33 9.46 18.36
N ASP A 239 -16.66 9.47 18.40
CA ASP A 239 -17.45 9.43 19.64
C ASP A 239 -17.93 8.00 19.87
N ARG A 240 -17.27 7.29 20.78
CA ARG A 240 -17.56 5.89 21.09
C ARG A 240 -18.86 5.72 21.84
N ASP A 241 -19.24 6.71 22.67
CA ASP A 241 -20.45 6.65 23.49
C ASP A 241 -21.71 6.79 22.65
N ASN A 242 -21.64 7.63 21.62
CA ASN A 242 -22.74 7.87 20.69
C ASN A 242 -22.63 7.05 19.40
N GLY A 243 -21.55 6.32 19.18
CA GLY A 243 -21.32 5.52 17.96
C GLY A 243 -21.20 6.36 16.70
N THR A 244 -20.55 7.54 16.78
CA THR A 244 -20.41 8.41 15.62
C THR A 244 -18.97 8.63 15.19
N ILE A 245 -18.75 8.75 13.87
CA ILE A 245 -17.48 9.13 13.26
C ILE A 245 -17.71 10.40 12.44
N LYS A 246 -17.12 11.51 12.87
CA LYS A 246 -17.20 12.79 12.15
C LYS A 246 -15.90 13.06 11.44
N ILE A 247 -16.00 13.46 10.17
CA ILE A 247 -14.87 13.80 9.30
C ILE A 247 -14.96 15.29 8.95
N GLU A 248 -13.82 15.97 9.02
CA GLU A 248 -13.62 17.30 8.43
C GLU A 248 -12.51 17.16 7.38
N GLY A 249 -12.69 17.83 6.25
CA GLY A 249 -11.75 17.78 5.14
C GLY A 249 -11.94 18.89 4.13
N THR A 250 -11.11 18.88 3.10
CA THR A 250 -11.12 19.87 2.02
C THR A 250 -11.14 19.18 0.66
N ASN A 251 -11.61 19.90 -0.35
CA ASN A 251 -11.57 19.50 -1.77
C ASN A 251 -12.33 18.19 -2.07
N PHE A 252 -13.37 17.87 -1.30
CA PHE A 252 -14.22 16.71 -1.56
C PHE A 252 -15.70 17.12 -1.57
N ASP A 253 -16.48 16.44 -2.35
CA ASP A 253 -17.93 16.61 -2.47
C ASP A 253 -18.70 15.30 -2.22
N ARG A 254 -17.96 14.19 -2.04
CA ARG A 254 -18.53 12.87 -1.77
C ARG A 254 -17.72 12.13 -0.71
N ILE A 255 -18.42 11.36 0.13
CA ILE A 255 -17.85 10.37 1.02
C ILE A 255 -18.57 9.04 0.85
N THR A 256 -17.80 7.97 0.87
CA THR A 256 -18.32 6.59 0.87
C THR A 256 -17.81 5.86 2.10
N TRP A 257 -18.73 5.31 2.86
CA TRP A 257 -18.47 4.52 4.05
C TRP A 257 -18.60 3.05 3.71
N VAL A 258 -17.61 2.26 4.10
CA VAL A 258 -17.52 0.83 3.80
C VAL A 258 -17.34 0.06 5.09
N SER A 259 -18.09 -1.01 5.25
CA SER A 259 -17.95 -1.97 6.34
C SER A 259 -18.02 -3.38 5.80
N ASN A 260 -17.16 -4.23 6.29
CA ASN A 260 -17.14 -5.66 5.93
C ASN A 260 -17.23 -5.92 4.40
N GLY A 261 -16.60 -5.05 3.61
CA GLY A 261 -16.55 -5.14 2.16
C GLY A 261 -17.75 -4.55 1.43
N ASN A 262 -18.75 -4.02 2.12
CA ASN A 262 -19.94 -3.42 1.52
C ASN A 262 -20.01 -1.91 1.77
N VAL A 263 -20.52 -1.17 0.81
CA VAL A 263 -20.91 0.22 1.03
C VAL A 263 -22.10 0.26 1.99
N ILE A 264 -21.91 0.90 3.13
CA ILE A 264 -22.96 1.07 4.14
C ILE A 264 -23.64 2.44 4.09
N LYS A 265 -22.93 3.46 3.58
CA LYS A 265 -23.50 4.81 3.37
C LYS A 265 -22.69 5.56 2.33
N ARG A 266 -23.39 6.40 1.57
CA ARG A 266 -22.76 7.36 0.64
C ARG A 266 -23.46 8.71 0.79
N GLU A 267 -22.67 9.76 0.88
CA GLU A 267 -23.14 11.14 0.87
C GLU A 267 -22.51 11.89 -0.28
N GLU A 268 -23.31 12.65 -1.02
CA GLU A 268 -22.89 13.38 -2.20
C GLU A 268 -23.23 14.87 -2.08
N ASN A 269 -22.64 15.70 -2.93
CA ASN A 269 -22.84 17.15 -2.95
C ASN A 269 -22.49 17.83 -1.62
N ILE A 270 -21.47 17.34 -0.94
CA ILE A 270 -21.00 17.88 0.33
C ILE A 270 -20.28 19.21 0.04
N THR A 271 -20.85 20.30 0.55
CA THR A 271 -20.26 21.66 0.42
C THR A 271 -19.72 22.20 1.73
N SER A 272 -20.03 21.53 2.84
CA SER A 272 -19.63 21.96 4.19
C SER A 272 -18.19 21.56 4.56
N GLY A 273 -17.57 20.66 3.78
CA GLY A 273 -16.31 20.03 4.14
C GLY A 273 -16.42 19.11 5.36
N THR A 274 -17.63 18.67 5.71
CA THR A 274 -17.89 17.83 6.89
C THR A 274 -18.87 16.72 6.54
N ALA A 275 -18.59 15.51 7.01
CA ALA A 275 -19.47 14.35 6.91
C ALA A 275 -19.52 13.60 8.25
N MET A 276 -20.60 12.86 8.49
CA MET A 276 -20.77 12.10 9.73
C MET A 276 -21.44 10.76 9.47
N LEU A 277 -20.85 9.72 10.00
CA LEU A 277 -21.47 8.40 10.11
C LEU A 277 -22.02 8.25 11.54
N ASP A 278 -23.29 7.89 11.64
CA ASP A 278 -23.92 7.38 12.86
C ASP A 278 -24.13 5.87 12.67
N LEU A 279 -23.50 5.07 13.52
CA LEU A 279 -23.52 3.60 13.43
C LEU A 279 -24.89 3.00 13.81
N TYR A 280 -25.75 3.78 14.43
CA TYR A 280 -27.10 3.37 14.84
C TYR A 280 -28.20 3.97 13.97
N SER A 281 -27.83 4.61 12.87
CA SER A 281 -28.79 5.25 11.98
C SER A 281 -29.58 4.25 11.14
N ASP A 282 -30.89 4.48 11.01
CA ASP A 282 -31.78 3.65 10.17
C ASP A 282 -31.54 3.87 8.65
N ASP A 283 -30.71 4.84 8.26
CA ASP A 283 -30.39 5.13 6.85
C ASP A 283 -29.17 4.39 6.30
N LEU A 284 -28.59 3.50 7.10
CA LEU A 284 -27.51 2.64 6.63
C LEU A 284 -28.05 1.59 5.66
N LEU A 285 -27.27 1.32 4.62
CA LEU A 285 -27.58 0.33 3.59
C LEU A 285 -27.34 -1.11 4.07
N ASP A 286 -26.43 -1.27 5.04
CA ASP A 286 -26.09 -2.54 5.67
C ASP A 286 -25.58 -2.27 7.09
N ASP A 287 -25.67 -3.26 7.97
CA ASP A 287 -25.24 -3.15 9.35
C ASP A 287 -23.70 -3.10 9.45
N PRO A 288 -23.13 -2.13 10.17
CA PRO A 288 -21.69 -2.07 10.37
C PRO A 288 -21.17 -3.29 11.13
N TYR A 289 -20.14 -3.93 10.62
CA TYR A 289 -19.55 -5.11 11.23
C TYR A 289 -18.04 -5.15 11.03
N LEU A 290 -17.30 -5.57 12.03
CA LEU A 290 -15.87 -5.83 12.06
C LEU A 290 -14.99 -4.59 11.93
N TYR A 291 -15.23 -3.74 10.94
CA TYR A 291 -14.51 -2.48 10.75
C TYR A 291 -15.34 -1.47 9.96
N ILE A 292 -14.97 -0.21 10.08
CA ILE A 292 -15.39 0.88 9.19
C ILE A 292 -14.15 1.42 8.52
N ARG A 293 -14.18 1.61 7.23
CA ARG A 293 -13.28 2.48 6.48
C ARG A 293 -14.08 3.45 5.64
N PHE A 294 -13.47 4.52 5.21
CA PHE A 294 -14.11 5.46 4.30
C PHE A 294 -13.10 5.99 3.28
N TYR A 295 -13.63 6.59 2.24
CA TYR A 295 -12.88 7.44 1.37
C TYR A 295 -13.70 8.66 0.96
N ILE A 296 -12.99 9.77 0.78
CA ILE A 296 -13.55 11.01 0.26
C ILE A 296 -13.07 11.21 -1.17
N THR A 297 -13.98 11.70 -2.01
CA THR A 297 -13.73 11.93 -3.44
C THR A 297 -14.07 13.37 -3.80
N GLY A 298 -13.29 13.95 -4.67
CA GLY A 298 -13.51 15.27 -5.26
C GLY A 298 -13.05 15.30 -6.71
N GLU A 299 -13.08 16.48 -7.32
CA GLU A 299 -12.73 16.68 -8.72
C GLU A 299 -11.32 16.18 -9.07
N ASN A 300 -10.37 16.25 -8.12
CA ASN A 300 -8.96 15.97 -8.35
C ASN A 300 -8.45 14.72 -7.61
N GLY A 301 -9.30 13.76 -7.34
CA GLY A 301 -8.85 12.48 -6.83
C GLY A 301 -9.64 11.93 -5.65
N ILE A 302 -8.99 11.07 -4.92
CA ILE A 302 -9.56 10.27 -3.85
C ILE A 302 -8.58 10.13 -2.68
N CYS A 303 -9.09 10.18 -1.46
CA CYS A 303 -8.32 9.98 -0.24
C CYS A 303 -8.99 8.88 0.60
N TYR A 304 -8.29 7.77 0.80
CA TYR A 304 -8.75 6.62 1.59
C TYR A 304 -8.22 6.71 3.02
N ALA A 305 -9.11 6.49 3.98
CA ALA A 305 -8.73 6.32 5.37
C ALA A 305 -8.42 4.86 5.71
N GLN A 306 -7.65 4.67 6.77
CA GLN A 306 -7.40 3.36 7.36
C GLN A 306 -8.64 2.83 8.06
N PRO A 307 -8.78 1.50 8.23
CA PRO A 307 -9.93 0.90 8.89
C PRO A 307 -9.95 1.21 10.39
N PHE A 308 -11.13 1.55 10.89
CA PHE A 308 -11.45 1.59 12.31
C PHE A 308 -12.04 0.24 12.71
N VAL A 309 -11.37 -0.48 13.57
CA VAL A 309 -11.87 -1.77 14.05
C VAL A 309 -13.06 -1.54 14.99
N LEU A 310 -14.18 -2.18 14.70
CA LEU A 310 -15.36 -2.19 15.55
C LEU A 310 -15.22 -3.32 16.58
N SER A 311 -15.22 -2.98 17.84
CA SER A 311 -15.19 -3.95 18.93
C SER A 311 -16.31 -3.64 19.93
N VAL A 312 -16.94 -4.67 20.44
CA VAL A 312 -17.90 -4.56 21.55
C VAL A 312 -17.11 -4.75 22.84
N GLU A 313 -17.36 -3.89 23.83
CA GLU A 313 -16.67 -3.99 25.11
C GLU A 313 -16.93 -5.35 25.78
N GLY A 314 -15.84 -6.03 26.11
CA GLY A 314 -15.90 -7.37 26.73
C GLY A 314 -16.09 -8.53 25.77
N GLU A 315 -16.14 -8.28 24.46
CA GLU A 315 -16.19 -9.32 23.43
C GLU A 315 -14.86 -9.36 22.66
N GLU A 316 -14.33 -10.56 22.48
CA GLU A 316 -13.18 -10.80 21.61
C GLU A 316 -13.67 -11.38 20.27
N PHE A 317 -13.02 -11.02 19.19
CA PHE A 317 -13.30 -11.65 17.90
C PHE A 317 -12.99 -13.14 17.96
N THR A 318 -13.87 -13.92 17.36
CA THR A 318 -13.58 -15.35 17.14
C THR A 318 -12.59 -15.46 15.99
N PRO A 319 -11.39 -16.02 16.19
CA PRO A 319 -10.43 -16.21 15.12
C PRO A 319 -11.01 -17.01 13.95
N VAL A 320 -10.70 -16.57 12.75
CA VAL A 320 -11.11 -17.24 11.51
C VAL A 320 -9.97 -18.13 11.05
N ASP A 321 -10.30 -19.35 10.62
CA ASP A 321 -9.32 -20.23 9.99
C ASP A 321 -8.91 -19.68 8.63
N VAL A 322 -7.61 -19.47 8.46
CA VAL A 322 -7.01 -19.01 7.21
C VAL A 322 -6.09 -20.09 6.70
N PRO A 323 -6.50 -20.88 5.70
CA PRO A 323 -5.69 -21.96 5.16
C PRO A 323 -4.34 -21.47 4.62
N GLU A 324 -3.31 -22.29 4.78
CA GLU A 324 -2.05 -22.08 4.08
C GLU A 324 -2.24 -22.31 2.58
N THR A 325 -1.74 -21.37 1.79
CA THR A 325 -1.77 -21.43 0.32
C THR A 325 -0.35 -21.23 -0.21
N HIS A 326 0.04 -22.06 -1.17
CA HIS A 326 1.39 -22.05 -1.71
C HIS A 326 1.35 -22.01 -3.25
N ASP A 327 1.91 -20.97 -3.84
CA ASP A 327 2.02 -20.83 -5.30
C ASP A 327 3.09 -21.73 -5.89
N VAL A 328 4.09 -22.07 -5.09
CA VAL A 328 5.25 -22.85 -5.52
C VAL A 328 5.29 -24.20 -4.82
N SER A 329 5.79 -25.20 -5.51
CA SER A 329 5.97 -26.53 -4.93
C SER A 329 6.91 -26.48 -3.72
N THR A 330 6.72 -27.38 -2.78
CA THR A 330 7.60 -27.56 -1.60
C THR A 330 9.07 -27.65 -1.99
N PHE A 331 9.37 -28.26 -3.15
CA PHE A 331 10.74 -28.32 -3.69
C PHE A 331 11.30 -26.95 -4.04
N LEU A 332 10.52 -26.13 -4.77
CA LEU A 332 10.95 -24.77 -5.15
C LEU A 332 11.06 -23.85 -3.93
N ARG A 333 10.16 -24.00 -2.95
CA ARG A 333 10.27 -23.29 -1.66
C ARG A 333 11.53 -23.68 -0.89
N GLY A 334 11.84 -24.98 -0.87
CA GLY A 334 13.09 -25.49 -0.29
C GLY A 334 14.31 -24.92 -0.99
N LEU A 335 14.28 -24.85 -2.32
CA LEU A 335 15.35 -24.24 -3.10
C LEU A 335 15.46 -22.74 -2.83
N ALA A 336 14.35 -22.02 -2.75
CA ALA A 336 14.32 -20.59 -2.38
C ALA A 336 14.92 -20.37 -0.97
N THR A 337 14.56 -21.21 0.00
CA THR A 337 15.13 -21.15 1.35
C THR A 337 16.63 -21.40 1.35
N VAL A 338 17.11 -22.37 0.57
CA VAL A 338 18.55 -22.65 0.45
C VAL A 338 19.28 -21.50 -0.23
N THR A 339 18.72 -20.94 -1.28
CA THR A 339 19.32 -19.77 -1.97
C THR A 339 19.31 -18.53 -1.06
N ASP A 340 18.21 -18.28 -0.34
CA ASP A 340 18.13 -17.22 0.67
C ASP A 340 19.22 -17.39 1.74
N TRP A 341 19.33 -18.61 2.27
CA TRP A 341 20.38 -18.91 3.26
C TRP A 341 21.79 -18.73 2.71
N LEU A 342 22.07 -19.21 1.49
CA LEU A 342 23.38 -19.09 0.86
C LEU A 342 23.73 -17.64 0.52
N PHE A 343 22.77 -16.89 -0.01
CA PHE A 343 23.04 -15.55 -0.54
C PHE A 343 22.88 -14.42 0.48
N PHE A 344 22.04 -14.60 1.49
CA PHE A 344 21.77 -13.55 2.49
C PHE A 344 22.25 -13.85 3.90
N ARG A 345 22.40 -15.11 4.29
CA ARG A 345 22.74 -15.50 5.65
C ARG A 345 24.11 -16.14 5.78
N PHE A 346 24.63 -16.78 4.75
CA PHE A 346 25.93 -17.41 4.80
C PHE A 346 27.03 -16.43 4.38
N ASN A 347 27.61 -15.81 5.37
CA ASN A 347 28.42 -14.59 5.32
C ASN A 347 29.65 -14.56 4.36
N PRO A 348 30.45 -15.59 4.08
CA PRO A 348 31.66 -15.43 3.26
C PRO A 348 31.38 -15.16 1.78
N LEU A 349 30.34 -15.77 1.21
CA LEU A 349 29.98 -15.57 -0.18
C LEU A 349 29.25 -14.24 -0.40
N ILE A 350 28.37 -13.87 0.54
CA ILE A 350 27.68 -12.57 0.53
C ILE A 350 28.68 -11.42 0.60
N TRP A 351 29.69 -11.51 1.47
CA TRP A 351 30.71 -10.49 1.54
C TRP A 351 31.44 -10.32 0.22
N LEU A 352 31.82 -11.44 -0.42
CA LEU A 352 32.46 -11.41 -1.72
C LEU A 352 31.54 -10.76 -2.78
N PHE A 353 30.26 -11.16 -2.83
CA PHE A 353 29.31 -10.61 -3.79
C PHE A 353 28.91 -9.18 -3.45
N LYS A 354 28.76 -8.81 -2.18
CA LYS A 354 28.57 -7.41 -1.77
C LYS A 354 29.74 -6.53 -2.19
N TYR A 355 30.98 -7.00 -2.07
CA TYR A 355 32.14 -6.26 -2.55
C TYR A 355 32.21 -6.18 -4.08
N VAL A 356 31.84 -7.24 -4.79
CA VAL A 356 31.75 -7.22 -6.25
C VAL A 356 30.61 -6.31 -6.71
N ALA A 357 29.42 -6.40 -6.09
CA ALA A 357 28.30 -5.53 -6.39
C ALA A 357 28.58 -4.07 -5.99
N LEU A 358 29.22 -3.83 -4.86
CA LEU A 358 29.67 -2.51 -4.47
C LEU A 358 30.70 -1.96 -5.45
N GLY A 359 31.66 -2.80 -5.89
CA GLY A 359 32.62 -2.46 -6.92
C GLY A 359 31.96 -2.16 -8.25
N TYR A 360 30.96 -2.95 -8.65
CA TYR A 360 30.16 -2.71 -9.85
C TYR A 360 29.35 -1.42 -9.73
N ASN A 361 28.65 -1.20 -8.65
CA ASN A 361 27.86 0.02 -8.41
C ASN A 361 28.76 1.27 -8.35
N VAL A 362 29.93 1.18 -7.73
CA VAL A 362 30.91 2.28 -7.74
C VAL A 362 31.45 2.51 -9.15
N PHE A 363 31.74 1.44 -9.89
CA PHE A 363 32.19 1.53 -11.27
C PHE A 363 31.09 2.09 -12.18
N ASP A 364 29.87 1.60 -12.05
CA ASP A 364 28.72 2.05 -12.83
C ASP A 364 28.42 3.53 -12.57
N ARG A 365 28.38 3.96 -11.30
CA ARG A 365 28.24 5.38 -10.91
C ARG A 365 29.39 6.26 -11.42
N PHE A 366 30.58 5.70 -11.60
CA PHE A 366 31.71 6.46 -12.10
C PHE A 366 31.66 6.64 -13.61
N PHE A 367 31.19 5.64 -14.37
CA PHE A 367 31.14 5.64 -15.82
C PHE A 367 29.77 5.95 -16.42
N HIS A 368 28.68 5.73 -15.64
CA HIS A 368 27.30 6.03 -16.05
C HIS A 368 26.55 6.73 -14.91
N PRO A 369 26.96 7.96 -14.55
CA PRO A 369 26.40 8.63 -13.36
C PRO A 369 24.88 8.91 -13.43
N TYR A 370 24.25 8.65 -14.57
CA TYR A 370 22.84 8.99 -14.83
C TYR A 370 22.05 7.89 -15.53
N SER A 371 22.59 6.68 -15.60
CA SER A 371 21.83 5.55 -16.11
C SER A 371 21.13 4.83 -14.95
N ASN A 372 19.94 5.35 -14.58
CA ASN A 372 18.80 4.55 -14.09
C ASN A 372 17.57 5.44 -14.10
#